data_832955a7f79bff7d51936307b516494c
#
_entry.id   832955a7f79bff7d51936307b516494c
#
_cell.length_a   1.000
_cell.length_b   1.000
_cell.length_c   1.000
_cell.angle_alpha   90.00
_cell.angle_beta   90.00
_cell.angle_gamma   90.00
#
_symmetry.space_group_name_H-M   'P 1'
#
loop_
_entity.id
_entity.type
_entity.pdbx_description
1 polymer ?
#
loop_
_entity_poly.entity_id
_entity_poly.type
_entity_poly.pdbx_seq_one_letter_code
_entity_poly.pdbx_strand_id
1 'polypeptide(L)'
;MRTSTDDRKGEGREEGTRSRLSARLRGQPSPLLVVVGPTAVGKTNLSLHLAEAFDGEIIAADSRSFYRGMDIGTAKPSPEERARVRHHLVDIVEPHETLSLAEYQDLAYAAIDDVLARDKLPLLVGGTGQYIQAVVEGWRIPRVPPHPDLREE
;
A
#
# COMPACT_ATOMS: atom_id res chain seq x y z
N MET A 1 36.83 16.30 -30.39
CA MET A 1 35.58 16.87 -30.89
C MET A 1 34.68 15.76 -31.39
N ARG A 2 33.59 15.48 -30.68
CA ARG A 2 32.38 14.71 -30.94
C ARG A 2 31.96 14.10 -29.60
N THR A 3 31.24 14.80 -28.79
CA THR A 3 29.84 15.15 -28.57
C THR A 3 28.89 13.98 -28.71
N SER A 4 28.47 13.53 -27.52
CA SER A 4 27.10 13.40 -27.09
C SER A 4 26.06 13.10 -28.18
N THR A 5 25.43 11.99 -28.08
CA THR A 5 23.98 11.80 -28.31
C THR A 5 23.63 10.33 -28.08
N ASP A 6 23.03 9.98 -26.99
CA ASP A 6 22.02 8.90 -26.98
C ASP A 6 21.33 8.70 -25.60
N ASP A 7 20.94 9.78 -24.94
CA ASP A 7 20.17 9.66 -23.68
C ASP A 7 18.65 10.00 -23.84
N ARG A 8 18.16 10.17 -25.04
CA ARG A 8 16.74 10.55 -25.25
C ARG A 8 15.79 9.41 -25.67
N LYS A 9 16.25 8.16 -25.69
CA LYS A 9 15.40 7.05 -26.11
C LYS A 9 14.69 6.29 -24.97
N GLY A 10 15.05 6.53 -23.73
CA GLY A 10 14.44 5.87 -22.56
C GLY A 10 13.12 6.51 -22.12
N GLU A 11 13.05 7.83 -22.07
CA GLU A 11 11.93 8.56 -21.49
C GLU A 11 10.62 8.45 -22.29
N GLY A 12 10.69 8.40 -23.59
CA GLY A 12 9.48 8.31 -24.43
C GLY A 12 8.75 6.95 -24.41
N ARG A 13 9.43 5.87 -24.00
CA ARG A 13 8.81 4.53 -23.90
C ARG A 13 8.05 4.35 -22.59
N GLU A 14 8.56 4.90 -21.50
CA GLU A 14 7.92 4.79 -20.18
C GLU A 14 6.67 5.68 -20.09
N GLU A 15 6.72 6.87 -20.64
CA GLU A 15 5.59 7.78 -20.69
C GLU A 15 4.45 7.25 -21.56
N GLY A 16 4.76 6.59 -22.67
CA GLY A 16 3.78 5.93 -23.52
C GLY A 16 3.10 4.72 -22.85
N THR A 17 3.81 3.99 -22.01
CA THR A 17 3.26 2.84 -21.28
C THR A 17 2.38 3.29 -20.12
N ARG A 18 2.79 4.31 -19.39
CA ARG A 18 2.00 4.96 -18.31
C ARG A 18 0.69 5.54 -18.84
N SER A 19 0.75 6.24 -19.97
CA SER A 19 -0.42 6.82 -20.63
C SER A 19 -1.39 5.75 -21.13
N ARG A 20 -0.90 4.64 -21.64
CA ARG A 20 -1.76 3.53 -22.14
C ARG A 20 -2.42 2.75 -21.01
N LEU A 21 -1.74 2.58 -19.88
CA LEU A 21 -2.31 1.90 -18.73
C LEU A 21 -3.38 2.78 -18.07
N SER A 22 -3.09 4.03 -17.82
CA SER A 22 -4.07 5.00 -17.28
C SER A 22 -5.26 5.22 -18.19
N ALA A 23 -5.09 5.14 -19.51
CA ALA A 23 -6.20 5.18 -20.48
C ALA A 23 -7.04 3.90 -20.48
N ARG A 24 -6.40 2.74 -20.30
CA ARG A 24 -7.10 1.44 -20.20
C ARG A 24 -7.90 1.30 -18.91
N LEU A 25 -7.43 1.92 -17.81
CA LEU A 25 -8.08 1.85 -16.51
C LEU A 25 -9.24 2.85 -16.37
N ARG A 26 -9.31 3.87 -17.23
CA ARG A 26 -10.48 4.76 -17.33
C ARG A 26 -11.67 4.02 -17.91
N GLY A 27 -12.63 3.65 -17.07
CA GLY A 27 -13.83 2.90 -17.46
C GLY A 27 -13.89 1.46 -16.97
N GLN A 28 -12.84 1.03 -16.26
CA GLN A 28 -12.82 -0.22 -15.48
C GLN A 28 -13.18 0.08 -14.01
N PRO A 29 -13.70 -0.89 -13.26
CA PRO A 29 -13.77 -0.74 -11.81
C PRO A 29 -12.39 -0.36 -11.26
N SER A 30 -12.38 0.52 -10.27
CA SER A 30 -11.16 1.12 -9.71
C SER A 30 -10.05 0.09 -9.48
N PRO A 31 -8.88 0.24 -10.13
CA PRO A 31 -7.85 -0.77 -10.04
C PRO A 31 -7.18 -0.76 -8.66
N LEU A 32 -6.96 -1.93 -8.12
CA LEU A 32 -6.19 -2.16 -6.89
C LEU A 32 -5.19 -3.28 -7.16
N LEU A 33 -3.91 -2.98 -7.03
CA LEU A 33 -2.87 -4.00 -7.11
C LEU A 33 -2.59 -4.54 -5.71
N VAL A 34 -2.58 -5.87 -5.58
CA VAL A 34 -2.37 -6.54 -4.29
C VAL A 34 -1.07 -7.32 -4.33
N VAL A 35 -0.18 -7.06 -3.36
CA VAL A 35 1.08 -7.77 -3.18
C VAL A 35 1.07 -8.45 -1.81
N VAL A 36 0.95 -9.76 -1.82
CA VAL A 36 0.84 -10.60 -0.62
C VAL A 36 1.99 -11.60 -0.58
N GLY A 37 2.52 -11.83 0.59
CA GLY A 37 3.51 -12.87 0.81
C GLY A 37 4.20 -12.75 2.17
N PRO A 38 4.90 -13.80 2.61
CA PRO A 38 5.67 -13.76 3.84
C PRO A 38 6.80 -12.74 3.76
N THR A 39 7.30 -12.28 4.90
CA THR A 39 8.23 -11.16 5.04
C THR A 39 9.57 -11.34 4.31
N ALA A 40 10.01 -12.57 4.09
CA ALA A 40 11.36 -12.88 3.58
C ALA A 40 11.45 -13.07 2.05
N VAL A 41 10.40 -12.81 1.28
CA VAL A 41 10.34 -13.11 -0.17
C VAL A 41 10.59 -11.92 -1.10
N GLY A 42 11.11 -10.79 -0.60
CA GLY A 42 11.41 -9.62 -1.44
C GLY A 42 10.17 -8.79 -1.84
N LYS A 43 9.08 -8.92 -1.10
CA LYS A 43 7.82 -8.20 -1.32
C LYS A 43 8.00 -6.67 -1.30
N THR A 44 8.84 -6.14 -0.42
CA THR A 44 9.15 -4.72 -0.32
C THR A 44 9.77 -4.18 -1.60
N ASN A 45 10.83 -4.82 -2.10
CA ASN A 45 11.48 -4.41 -3.35
C ASN A 45 10.53 -4.51 -4.53
N LEU A 46 9.76 -5.56 -4.63
CA LEU A 46 8.78 -5.73 -5.71
C LEU A 46 7.73 -4.61 -5.68
N SER A 47 7.17 -4.32 -4.52
CA SER A 47 6.14 -3.28 -4.39
C SER A 47 6.69 -1.88 -4.69
N LEU A 48 7.91 -1.56 -4.28
CA LEU A 48 8.57 -0.30 -4.63
C LEU A 48 8.78 -0.16 -6.14
N HIS A 49 9.31 -1.19 -6.79
CA HIS A 49 9.50 -1.18 -8.25
C HIS A 49 8.18 -1.06 -9.01
N LEU A 50 7.15 -1.76 -8.59
CA LEU A 50 5.81 -1.65 -9.19
C LEU A 50 5.20 -0.26 -8.99
N ALA A 51 5.31 0.30 -7.78
CA ALA A 51 4.81 1.64 -7.50
C ALA A 51 5.54 2.71 -8.33
N GLU A 52 6.86 2.61 -8.48
CA GLU A 52 7.62 3.52 -9.33
C GLU A 52 7.29 3.35 -10.81
N ALA A 53 7.15 2.10 -11.29
CA ALA A 53 6.86 1.81 -12.69
C ALA A 53 5.46 2.27 -13.13
N PHE A 54 4.47 2.19 -12.24
CA PHE A 54 3.07 2.49 -12.55
C PHE A 54 2.56 3.78 -11.92
N ASP A 55 3.43 4.61 -11.37
CA ASP A 55 3.07 5.83 -10.65
C ASP A 55 2.04 5.55 -9.55
N GLY A 56 2.37 4.60 -8.69
CA GLY A 56 1.52 4.12 -7.61
C GLY A 56 1.97 4.59 -6.23
N GLU A 57 1.12 4.34 -5.27
CA GLU A 57 1.40 4.53 -3.85
C GLU A 57 1.06 3.26 -3.08
N ILE A 58 1.80 3.00 -2.01
CA ILE A 58 1.68 1.79 -1.20
C ILE A 58 0.75 2.05 -0.02
N ILE A 59 -0.17 1.10 0.20
CA ILE A 59 -1.05 1.05 1.37
C ILE A 59 -0.66 -0.17 2.18
N ALA A 60 -0.15 0.07 3.39
CA ALA A 60 0.31 -1.01 4.25
C ALA A 60 -0.85 -1.86 4.77
N ALA A 61 -0.70 -3.18 4.69
CA ALA A 61 -1.62 -4.17 5.23
C ALA A 61 -0.91 -5.12 6.22
N ASP A 62 0.06 -4.61 6.95
CA ASP A 62 0.77 -5.31 8.00
C ASP A 62 0.56 -4.60 9.33
N SER A 63 -0.02 -5.31 10.30
CA SER A 63 -0.35 -4.75 11.63
C SER A 63 0.87 -4.17 12.36
N ARG A 64 2.06 -4.71 12.12
CA ARG A 64 3.30 -4.23 12.73
C ARG A 64 3.73 -2.85 12.22
N SER A 65 3.35 -2.51 10.99
CA SER A 65 3.64 -1.21 10.41
C SER A 65 2.76 -0.09 10.94
N PHE A 66 1.62 -0.40 11.54
CA PHE A 66 0.65 0.59 12.00
C PHE A 66 1.12 1.35 13.24
N TYR A 67 1.91 0.72 14.10
CA TYR A 67 2.28 1.26 15.40
C TYR A 67 3.53 2.14 15.33
N ARG A 68 3.43 3.34 15.89
CA ARG A 68 4.54 4.28 16.02
C ARG A 68 5.63 3.74 16.95
N GLY A 69 6.89 3.97 16.60
CA GLY A 69 8.03 3.58 17.42
C GLY A 69 8.38 2.10 17.42
N MET A 70 7.60 1.25 16.75
CA MET A 70 7.87 -0.19 16.63
C MET A 70 8.63 -0.48 15.32
N ASP A 71 9.85 0.03 15.23
CA ASP A 71 10.62 -0.01 13.97
C ASP A 71 11.56 -1.22 13.88
N ILE A 72 11.93 -1.81 15.02
CA ILE A 72 12.85 -2.95 15.08
C ILE A 72 12.10 -4.26 14.96
N GLY A 73 12.55 -5.13 14.05
CA GLY A 73 11.97 -6.45 13.82
C GLY A 73 10.58 -6.42 13.13
N THR A 74 10.19 -5.27 12.57
CA THR A 74 8.96 -5.10 11.80
C THR A 74 9.28 -4.99 10.31
N ALA A 75 8.28 -5.23 9.46
CA ALA A 75 8.39 -5.01 8.01
C ALA A 75 8.11 -3.54 7.61
N LYS A 76 8.28 -2.61 8.55
CA LYS A 76 8.05 -1.19 8.32
C LYS A 76 9.03 -0.64 7.28
N PRO A 77 8.57 0.14 6.30
CA PRO A 77 9.44 0.74 5.30
C PRO A 77 10.45 1.70 5.94
N SER A 78 11.67 1.68 5.45
CA SER A 78 12.73 2.60 5.87
C SER A 78 12.44 4.03 5.44
N PRO A 79 13.08 5.06 6.04
CA PRO A 79 12.96 6.43 5.58
C PRO A 79 13.31 6.62 4.10
N GLU A 80 14.31 5.88 3.60
CA GLU A 80 14.73 5.91 2.20
C GLU A 80 13.66 5.33 1.27
N GLU A 81 13.04 4.23 1.66
CA GLU A 81 11.93 3.61 0.93
C GLU A 81 10.71 4.52 0.91
N ARG A 82 10.41 5.18 2.03
CA ARG A 82 9.30 6.14 2.14
C ARG A 82 9.55 7.42 1.31
N ALA A 83 10.80 7.79 1.12
CA ALA A 83 11.16 8.91 0.25
C ALA A 83 10.99 8.57 -1.24
N ARG A 84 11.16 7.31 -1.63
CA ARG A 84 10.97 6.85 -3.01
C ARG A 84 9.51 6.78 -3.42
N VAL A 85 8.67 6.23 -2.54
CA VAL A 85 7.25 5.99 -2.79
C VAL A 85 6.45 6.38 -1.56
N ARG A 86 5.34 7.08 -1.75
CA ARG A 86 4.44 7.41 -0.65
C ARG A 86 3.78 6.14 -0.10
N HIS A 87 3.85 6.00 1.23
CA HIS A 87 3.22 4.93 1.98
C HIS A 87 2.07 5.47 2.82
N HIS A 88 0.96 4.74 2.83
CA HIS A 88 -0.21 5.00 3.66
C HIS A 88 -0.33 3.93 4.74
N LEU A 89 -0.94 4.29 5.85
CA LEU A 89 -1.22 3.42 7.00
C LEU A 89 0.04 2.88 7.69
N VAL A 90 1.07 3.67 7.68
CA VAL A 90 2.31 3.45 8.44
C VAL A 90 2.37 4.48 9.56
N ASP A 91 2.72 4.05 10.78
CA ASP A 91 2.80 4.92 11.96
C ASP A 91 1.50 5.69 12.28
N ILE A 92 0.36 5.01 12.22
CA ILE A 92 -0.96 5.62 12.41
C ILE A 92 -1.56 5.40 13.79
N VAL A 93 -1.02 4.48 14.59
CA VAL A 93 -1.54 4.08 15.90
C VAL A 93 -0.46 4.19 16.95
N GLU A 94 -0.80 4.75 18.11
CA GLU A 94 0.11 4.77 19.27
C GLU A 94 0.23 3.35 19.86
N PRO A 95 1.38 3.00 20.51
CA PRO A 95 1.60 1.64 21.01
C PRO A 95 0.58 1.14 22.03
N HIS A 96 -0.09 2.05 22.74
CA HIS A 96 -1.10 1.73 23.75
C HIS A 96 -2.52 1.63 23.19
N GLU A 97 -2.71 1.98 21.91
CA GLU A 97 -3.99 1.90 21.21
C GLU A 97 -4.11 0.59 20.45
N THR A 98 -5.33 0.19 20.14
CA THR A 98 -5.62 -0.97 19.30
C THR A 98 -6.38 -0.54 18.07
N LEU A 99 -5.99 -1.07 16.92
CA LEU A 99 -6.69 -0.89 15.66
C LEU A 99 -7.48 -2.16 15.34
N SER A 100 -8.80 -2.04 15.31
CA SER A 100 -9.66 -3.15 14.89
C SER A 100 -9.60 -3.37 13.38
N LEU A 101 -9.99 -4.57 12.95
CA LEU A 101 -10.06 -4.90 11.52
C LEU A 101 -11.05 -3.98 10.77
N ALA A 102 -12.17 -3.62 11.40
CA ALA A 102 -13.16 -2.72 10.82
C ALA A 102 -12.61 -1.30 10.64
N GLU A 103 -11.90 -0.77 11.64
CA GLU A 103 -11.24 0.52 11.56
C GLU A 103 -10.15 0.53 10.48
N TYR A 104 -9.35 -0.54 10.42
CA TYR A 104 -8.36 -0.68 9.36
C TYR A 104 -9.01 -0.67 7.97
N GLN A 105 -10.09 -1.43 7.79
CA GLN A 105 -10.82 -1.50 6.52
C GLN A 105 -11.30 -0.10 6.07
N ASP A 106 -11.86 0.69 6.97
CA ASP A 106 -12.28 2.06 6.68
C ASP A 106 -11.11 2.95 6.27
N LEU A 107 -9.99 2.87 7.00
CA LEU A 107 -8.77 3.62 6.68
C LEU A 107 -8.17 3.20 5.35
N ALA A 108 -8.18 1.91 5.05
CA ALA A 108 -7.69 1.38 3.78
C ALA A 108 -8.53 1.87 2.60
N TYR A 109 -9.84 1.84 2.70
CA TYR A 109 -10.72 2.38 1.66
C TYR A 109 -10.53 3.88 1.46
N ALA A 110 -10.40 4.64 2.53
CA ALA A 110 -10.13 6.07 2.44
C ALA A 110 -8.79 6.36 1.74
N ALA A 111 -7.75 5.58 2.04
CA ALA A 111 -6.46 5.69 1.38
C ALA A 111 -6.51 5.30 -0.11
N ILE A 112 -7.21 4.22 -0.44
CA ILE A 112 -7.42 3.79 -1.83
C ILE A 112 -8.13 4.89 -2.63
N ASP A 113 -9.21 5.45 -2.10
CA ASP A 113 -9.97 6.51 -2.74
C ASP A 113 -9.14 7.78 -2.94
N ASP A 114 -8.31 8.15 -1.96
CA ASP A 114 -7.39 9.29 -2.07
C ASP A 114 -6.34 9.09 -3.17
N VAL A 115 -5.75 7.91 -3.25
CA VAL A 115 -4.77 7.56 -4.29
C VAL A 115 -5.40 7.60 -5.67
N LEU A 116 -6.57 7.00 -5.83
CA LEU A 116 -7.32 6.99 -7.10
C LEU A 116 -7.77 8.39 -7.51
N ALA A 117 -8.18 9.23 -6.57
CA ALA A 117 -8.57 10.62 -6.84
C ALA A 117 -7.43 11.46 -7.41
N ARG A 118 -6.18 11.07 -7.17
CA ARG A 118 -4.98 11.70 -7.72
C ARG A 118 -4.45 11.01 -8.98
N ASP A 119 -5.25 10.16 -9.62
CA ASP A 119 -4.90 9.38 -10.81
C ASP A 119 -3.67 8.47 -10.62
N LYS A 120 -3.46 7.97 -9.40
CA LYS A 120 -2.38 7.06 -9.06
C LYS A 120 -2.90 5.64 -8.82
N LEU A 121 -2.01 4.65 -8.92
CA LEU A 121 -2.35 3.25 -8.69
C LEU A 121 -2.18 2.91 -7.20
N PRO A 122 -3.24 2.51 -6.48
CA PRO A 122 -3.09 1.98 -5.13
C PRO A 122 -2.53 0.55 -5.15
N LEU A 123 -1.48 0.32 -4.35
CA LEU A 123 -0.89 -0.99 -4.10
C LEU A 123 -1.13 -1.39 -2.65
N LEU A 124 -1.92 -2.42 -2.43
CA LEU A 124 -2.15 -2.98 -1.11
C LEU A 124 -1.09 -4.05 -0.83
N VAL A 125 -0.23 -3.82 0.15
CA VAL A 125 0.97 -4.63 0.41
C VAL A 125 0.99 -5.12 1.84
N GLY A 126 1.05 -6.43 2.05
CA GLY A 126 1.09 -6.99 3.40
C GLY A 126 1.48 -8.45 3.47
N GLY A 127 1.74 -8.92 4.69
CA GLY A 127 2.17 -10.28 4.99
C GLY A 127 1.05 -11.21 5.43
N THR A 128 -0.05 -10.69 5.97
CA THR A 128 -1.16 -11.49 6.49
C THR A 128 -2.41 -11.31 5.65
N GLY A 129 -3.06 -12.43 5.34
CA GLY A 129 -4.24 -12.44 4.47
C GLY A 129 -5.45 -11.72 5.03
N GLN A 130 -5.61 -11.63 6.36
CA GLN A 130 -6.82 -11.13 7.00
C GLN A 130 -7.14 -9.68 6.66
N TYR A 131 -6.18 -8.77 6.74
CA TYR A 131 -6.36 -7.36 6.39
C TYR A 131 -6.63 -7.18 4.89
N ILE A 132 -5.88 -7.90 4.09
CA ILE A 132 -6.02 -7.87 2.63
C ILE A 132 -7.37 -8.43 2.20
N GLN A 133 -7.77 -9.58 2.73
CA GLN A 133 -9.06 -10.20 2.42
C GLN A 133 -10.23 -9.30 2.83
N ALA A 134 -10.17 -8.67 4.00
CA ALA A 134 -11.21 -7.77 4.46
C ALA A 134 -11.44 -6.60 3.48
N VAL A 135 -10.37 -6.07 2.91
CA VAL A 135 -10.43 -4.98 1.92
C VAL A 135 -10.89 -5.49 0.55
N VAL A 136 -10.27 -6.55 0.04
CA VAL A 136 -10.51 -7.07 -1.31
C VAL A 136 -11.91 -7.69 -1.44
N GLU A 137 -12.32 -8.45 -0.44
CA GLU A 137 -13.62 -9.13 -0.42
C GLU A 137 -14.76 -8.26 0.14
N GLY A 138 -14.43 -7.09 0.70
CA GLY A 138 -15.42 -6.17 1.25
C GLY A 138 -16.21 -6.73 2.42
N TRP A 139 -15.53 -7.35 3.39
CA TRP A 139 -16.17 -7.97 4.54
C TRP A 139 -17.05 -6.99 5.31
N ARG A 140 -18.24 -7.45 5.65
CA ARG A 140 -19.13 -6.73 6.58
C ARG A 140 -18.75 -7.10 8.01
N ILE A 141 -17.89 -6.27 8.60
CA ILE A 141 -17.37 -6.51 9.94
C ILE A 141 -18.28 -5.85 10.96
N PRO A 142 -18.87 -6.61 11.91
CA PRO A 142 -19.67 -6.01 12.97
C PRO A 142 -18.82 -5.07 13.84
N ARG A 143 -19.32 -3.86 14.06
CA ARG A 143 -18.71 -2.88 14.96
C ARG A 143 -19.22 -3.13 16.39
N VAL A 144 -18.69 -4.16 17.02
CA VAL A 144 -19.01 -4.47 18.41
C VAL A 144 -17.97 -3.79 19.28
N PRO A 145 -18.38 -2.93 20.25
CA PRO A 145 -17.44 -2.37 21.21
C PRO A 145 -16.74 -3.52 21.97
N PRO A 146 -15.47 -3.38 22.30
CA PRO A 146 -14.76 -4.40 23.06
C PRO A 146 -15.44 -4.58 24.42
N HIS A 147 -15.91 -5.80 24.71
CA HIS A 147 -16.39 -6.18 26.02
C HIS A 147 -15.18 -6.59 26.86
N PRO A 148 -14.78 -5.79 27.86
CA PRO A 148 -13.62 -6.12 28.70
C PRO A 148 -13.85 -7.42 29.50
N ASP A 149 -15.09 -7.74 29.82
CA ASP A 149 -15.46 -8.88 30.66
C ASP A 149 -15.30 -10.26 29.98
N LEU A 150 -15.09 -10.31 28.67
CA LEU A 150 -14.89 -11.56 27.91
C LEU A 150 -13.42 -11.96 27.70
N ARG A 151 -12.49 -11.18 28.26
CA ARG A 151 -11.04 -11.44 28.13
C ARG A 151 -10.39 -12.06 29.36
N GLU A 152 -11.17 -12.32 30.42
CA GLU A 152 -10.69 -12.90 31.69
C GLU A 152 -10.99 -14.41 31.84
N GLU A 153 -11.19 -15.15 30.78
CA GLU A 153 -11.23 -16.65 30.83
C GLU A 153 -10.10 -17.27 30.02
#